data_9b2f2b5a0eb9b8ee6334608d30ed4b22
#
_entry.id   9b2f2b5a0eb9b8ee6334608d30ed4b22
#
_cell.length_a   1.000
_cell.length_b   1.000
_cell.length_c   1.000
_cell.angle_alpha   90.00
_cell.angle_beta   90.00
_cell.angle_gamma   90.00
#
_symmetry.space_group_name_H-M   'P 1'
#
loop_
_entity.id
_entity.type
_entity.pdbx_description
1 polymer ?
#
loop_
_entity_poly.entity_id
_entity_poly.type
_entity_poly.pdbx_seq_one_letter_code
_entity_poly.pdbx_strand_id
1 'polypeptide(L)'
;MDLISIRPDAGEQKMQRELPNEITNKSLLGISIPACPASLTAIMREARQPSTDLARLARLISRDAGITGPLLKLANSPFVGLRTKVTSVFQAISVLGLQNTLNLVQNISLRQSLSGNSASFDKFWEQSSLTASIAEKLASKFDALSKDDAYLAALFHDCGIPVLMMKFPDYRENLMKNVRLGVPICDIENEHYSTSHTIVGNMLTRIWKLPPHISKAILYHHDPDIFSSTAGDIESAVRNLVAIVHMAECIADEHLLVRDSAWPTIEKEVLKHFDVSTQEFSELKGDILAFLNGE
;
A
#
# COMPACT_ATOMS: atom_id res chain seq x y z
N MET A 1 -43.66 36.72 -9.07
CA MET A 1 -42.52 36.86 -8.17
C MET A 1 -41.76 35.55 -8.26
N ASP A 2 -40.82 35.49 -9.18
CA ASP A 2 -40.08 34.28 -9.54
C ASP A 2 -38.92 34.09 -8.59
N LEU A 3 -38.91 32.93 -7.90
CA LEU A 3 -37.79 32.50 -7.08
C LEU A 3 -36.70 31.97 -8.01
N ILE A 4 -35.64 32.77 -8.17
CA ILE A 4 -34.42 32.38 -8.87
C ILE A 4 -33.71 31.35 -8.01
N SER A 5 -33.72 30.09 -8.46
CA SER A 5 -32.91 29.01 -7.91
C SER A 5 -31.44 29.25 -8.31
N ILE A 6 -30.64 29.73 -7.40
CA ILE A 6 -29.19 29.87 -7.55
C ILE A 6 -28.60 28.46 -7.47
N ARG A 7 -28.11 27.92 -8.59
CA ARG A 7 -27.24 26.73 -8.59
C ARG A 7 -25.87 27.15 -8.04
N PRO A 8 -25.28 26.38 -7.14
CA PRO A 8 -23.93 26.69 -6.68
C PRO A 8 -22.93 26.59 -7.85
N ASP A 9 -22.04 27.56 -7.90
CA ASP A 9 -21.03 27.73 -8.93
C ASP A 9 -20.04 26.56 -8.97
N ALA A 10 -19.65 26.13 -10.18
CA ALA A 10 -18.69 25.06 -10.42
C ALA A 10 -17.29 25.32 -9.81
N GLY A 11 -17.04 26.55 -9.35
CA GLY A 11 -15.82 26.94 -8.63
C GLY A 11 -15.75 26.44 -7.19
N GLU A 12 -16.89 26.22 -6.51
CA GLU A 12 -16.91 25.75 -5.12
C GLU A 12 -16.69 24.23 -4.99
N GLN A 13 -16.95 23.44 -6.03
CA GLN A 13 -16.68 22.00 -6.05
C GLN A 13 -15.19 21.66 -6.23
N LYS A 14 -14.36 22.59 -6.72
CA LYS A 14 -12.92 22.40 -6.91
C LYS A 14 -12.11 22.39 -5.60
N MET A 15 -12.65 22.94 -4.50
CA MET A 15 -11.96 23.13 -3.23
C MET A 15 -12.15 21.95 -2.25
N GLN A 16 -12.93 20.91 -2.61
CA GLN A 16 -13.28 19.80 -1.69
C GLN A 16 -12.36 18.56 -1.79
N ARG A 17 -11.31 18.58 -2.62
CA ARG A 17 -10.38 17.45 -2.78
C ARG A 17 -9.14 17.47 -1.87
N GLU A 18 -8.88 18.57 -1.18
CA GLU A 18 -7.98 18.54 -0.02
C GLU A 18 -8.84 18.21 1.21
N LEU A 19 -8.44 17.18 1.99
CA LEU A 19 -9.11 16.82 3.24
C LEU A 19 -9.46 18.09 4.01
N PRO A 20 -10.72 18.43 4.24
CA PRO A 20 -11.07 19.58 5.06
C PRO A 20 -10.46 19.35 6.44
N ASN A 21 -9.64 20.29 6.92
CA ASN A 21 -9.01 20.23 8.25
C ASN A 21 -10.04 20.01 9.39
N GLU A 22 -11.32 20.24 9.14
CA GLU A 22 -12.42 20.05 10.11
C GLU A 22 -12.97 18.61 10.15
N ILE A 23 -12.99 17.87 9.02
CA ILE A 23 -13.43 16.45 9.01
C ILE A 23 -12.40 15.58 9.69
N THR A 24 -11.10 15.90 9.55
CA THR A 24 -9.99 15.15 10.12
C THR A 24 -10.04 15.07 11.67
N ASN A 25 -10.52 16.10 12.35
CA ASN A 25 -10.47 16.15 13.81
C ASN A 25 -11.62 15.42 14.52
N LYS A 26 -12.83 15.36 13.95
CA LYS A 26 -13.97 14.68 14.59
C LYS A 26 -14.01 13.17 14.31
N SER A 27 -13.73 12.77 13.08
CA SER A 27 -13.77 11.36 12.63
C SER A 27 -12.62 10.53 13.20
N LEU A 28 -11.54 11.18 13.63
CA LEU A 28 -10.32 10.54 14.13
C LEU A 28 -10.21 10.57 15.67
N LEU A 29 -11.21 11.11 16.37
CA LEU A 29 -11.23 11.14 17.82
C LEU A 29 -11.14 9.71 18.40
N GLY A 30 -9.97 9.41 18.97
CA GLY A 30 -9.68 8.14 19.63
C GLY A 30 -9.12 7.03 18.73
N ILE A 31 -8.77 7.31 17.47
CA ILE A 31 -7.94 6.41 16.67
C ILE A 31 -6.49 6.68 17.02
N SER A 32 -5.81 5.67 17.59
CA SER A 32 -4.38 5.76 17.92
C SER A 32 -3.56 5.25 16.74
N ILE A 33 -2.91 6.17 16.03
CA ILE A 33 -2.00 5.79 14.94
C ILE A 33 -0.60 5.55 15.53
N PRO A 34 0.00 4.36 15.32
CA PRO A 34 1.30 4.06 15.89
C PRO A 34 2.39 4.95 15.29
N ALA A 35 3.30 5.41 16.14
CA ALA A 35 4.48 6.15 15.71
C ALA A 35 5.41 5.23 14.88
N CYS A 36 6.14 5.83 13.94
CA CYS A 36 7.18 5.10 13.21
C CYS A 36 8.24 4.58 14.19
N PRO A 37 8.59 3.28 14.14
CA PRO A 37 9.64 2.73 15.01
C PRO A 37 10.95 3.49 14.89
N ALA A 38 11.60 3.77 16.02
CA ALA A 38 12.87 4.52 16.04
C ALA A 38 13.97 3.77 15.26
N SER A 39 13.99 2.43 15.32
CA SER A 39 14.88 1.58 14.55
C SER A 39 14.69 1.79 13.04
N LEU A 40 13.45 1.73 12.56
CA LEU A 40 13.13 1.98 11.14
C LEU A 40 13.56 3.39 10.72
N THR A 41 13.23 4.40 11.54
CA THR A 41 13.63 5.79 11.24
C THR A 41 15.15 5.93 11.10
N ALA A 42 15.93 5.29 11.98
CA ALA A 42 17.38 5.32 11.93
C ALA A 42 17.95 4.61 10.69
N ILE A 43 17.39 3.44 10.36
CA ILE A 43 17.77 2.65 9.17
C ILE A 43 17.50 3.44 7.89
N MET A 44 16.29 4.00 7.73
CA MET A 44 15.92 4.74 6.53
C MET A 44 16.72 6.05 6.37
N ARG A 45 17.08 6.71 7.48
CA ARG A 45 17.96 7.88 7.44
C ARG A 45 19.36 7.52 6.95
N GLU A 46 19.93 6.41 7.39
CA GLU A 46 21.23 5.93 6.93
C GLU A 46 21.20 5.53 5.45
N ALA A 47 20.15 4.83 5.04
CA ALA A 47 19.98 4.38 3.65
C ALA A 47 19.85 5.53 2.64
N ARG A 48 19.37 6.70 3.08
CA ARG A 48 19.21 7.90 2.24
C ARG A 48 20.49 8.76 2.12
N GLN A 49 21.58 8.38 2.78
CA GLN A 49 22.85 9.11 2.65
C GLN A 49 23.44 8.95 1.23
N PRO A 50 24.03 10.00 0.64
CA PRO A 50 24.65 9.92 -0.69
C PRO A 50 25.73 8.83 -0.81
N SER A 51 26.40 8.54 0.31
CA SER A 51 27.39 7.45 0.44
C SER A 51 26.93 6.51 1.56
N THR A 52 25.99 5.62 1.26
CA THR A 52 25.48 4.64 2.23
C THR A 52 26.59 3.68 2.66
N ASP A 53 26.93 3.67 3.94
CA ASP A 53 27.81 2.65 4.53
C ASP A 53 26.99 1.37 4.85
N LEU A 54 27.11 0.36 3.97
CA LEU A 54 26.38 -0.90 4.10
C LEU A 54 26.72 -1.63 5.41
N ALA A 55 27.96 -1.52 5.93
CA ALA A 55 28.34 -2.12 7.19
C ALA A 55 27.66 -1.41 8.37
N ARG A 56 27.54 -0.09 8.31
CA ARG A 56 26.82 0.70 9.32
C ARG A 56 25.32 0.41 9.26
N LEU A 57 24.75 0.32 8.06
CA LEU A 57 23.35 -0.04 7.85
C LEU A 57 23.05 -1.43 8.42
N ALA A 58 23.90 -2.42 8.12
CA ALA A 58 23.77 -3.77 8.66
C ALA A 58 23.81 -3.78 10.20
N ARG A 59 24.70 -2.99 10.81
CA ARG A 59 24.75 -2.83 12.27
C ARG A 59 23.47 -2.21 12.85
N LEU A 60 22.89 -1.20 12.16
CA LEU A 60 21.64 -0.59 12.60
C LEU A 60 20.49 -1.59 12.58
N ILE A 61 20.33 -2.34 11.48
CA ILE A 61 19.30 -3.38 11.35
C ILE A 61 19.50 -4.46 12.42
N SER A 62 20.75 -4.92 12.64
CA SER A 62 21.09 -6.00 13.59
C SER A 62 20.82 -5.65 15.06
N ARG A 63 20.64 -4.37 15.40
CA ARG A 63 20.26 -3.95 16.76
C ARG A 63 18.81 -4.24 17.11
N ASP A 64 17.98 -4.46 16.11
CA ASP A 64 16.56 -4.78 16.28
C ASP A 64 16.34 -6.27 15.98
N ALA A 65 16.19 -7.08 17.03
CA ALA A 65 15.97 -8.52 16.90
C ALA A 65 14.65 -8.85 16.20
N GLY A 66 13.63 -7.99 16.38
CA GLY A 66 12.33 -8.12 15.74
C GLY A 66 12.42 -7.98 14.22
N ILE A 67 13.34 -7.16 13.72
CA ILE A 67 13.61 -7.01 12.28
C ILE A 67 14.58 -8.09 11.80
N THR A 68 15.67 -8.31 12.54
CA THR A 68 16.77 -9.20 12.12
C THR A 68 16.30 -10.64 11.93
N GLY A 69 15.53 -11.18 12.87
CA GLY A 69 15.07 -12.57 12.81
C GLY A 69 14.23 -12.87 11.55
N PRO A 70 13.12 -12.14 11.32
CA PRO A 70 12.32 -12.29 10.12
C PRO A 70 13.11 -12.03 8.82
N LEU A 71 13.98 -11.02 8.78
CA LEU A 71 14.81 -10.72 7.61
C LEU A 71 15.71 -11.90 7.25
N LEU A 72 16.43 -12.47 8.21
CA LEU A 72 17.28 -13.64 7.98
C LEU A 72 16.47 -14.88 7.60
N LYS A 73 15.26 -15.06 8.15
CA LYS A 73 14.35 -16.13 7.76
C LYS A 73 13.94 -16.01 6.29
N LEU A 74 13.57 -14.80 5.85
CA LEU A 74 13.21 -14.53 4.45
C LEU A 74 14.41 -14.71 3.52
N ALA A 75 15.60 -14.18 3.88
CA ALA A 75 16.81 -14.34 3.10
C ALA A 75 17.21 -15.82 2.91
N ASN A 76 16.86 -16.69 3.84
CA ASN A 76 17.11 -18.13 3.79
C ASN A 76 15.92 -18.95 3.26
N SER A 77 14.88 -18.30 2.76
CA SER A 77 13.73 -19.01 2.22
C SER A 77 14.09 -19.76 0.93
N PRO A 78 13.43 -20.88 0.62
CA PRO A 78 13.64 -21.61 -0.63
C PRO A 78 13.45 -20.74 -1.88
N PHE A 79 12.60 -19.72 -1.80
CA PHE A 79 12.32 -18.78 -2.87
C PHE A 79 13.56 -17.97 -3.31
N VAL A 80 14.46 -17.65 -2.37
CA VAL A 80 15.72 -16.95 -2.68
C VAL A 80 16.76 -17.89 -3.31
N GLY A 81 16.59 -19.20 -3.17
CA GLY A 81 17.37 -20.22 -3.89
C GLY A 81 18.85 -20.28 -3.53
N LEU A 82 19.25 -19.83 -2.33
CA LEU A 82 20.65 -19.80 -1.92
C LEU A 82 21.19 -21.19 -1.58
N ARG A 83 22.41 -21.48 -2.04
CA ARG A 83 23.14 -22.70 -1.69
C ARG A 83 23.76 -22.66 -0.29
N THR A 84 24.06 -21.48 0.21
CA THR A 84 24.69 -21.24 1.52
C THR A 84 23.78 -20.42 2.40
N LYS A 85 23.72 -20.81 3.69
CA LYS A 85 22.89 -20.12 4.69
C LYS A 85 23.43 -18.72 4.99
N VAL A 86 22.57 -17.73 4.91
CA VAL A 86 22.82 -16.36 5.35
C VAL A 86 22.70 -16.30 6.88
N THR A 87 23.74 -15.85 7.56
CA THR A 87 23.80 -15.81 9.03
C THR A 87 23.93 -14.39 9.59
N SER A 88 24.11 -13.39 8.73
CA SER A 88 24.22 -11.98 9.13
C SER A 88 23.42 -11.06 8.23
N VAL A 89 23.02 -9.90 8.77
CA VAL A 89 22.34 -8.86 8.00
C VAL A 89 23.22 -8.34 6.85
N PHE A 90 24.53 -8.23 7.06
CA PHE A 90 25.44 -7.81 6.00
C PHE A 90 25.44 -8.81 4.82
N GLN A 91 25.42 -10.10 5.10
CA GLN A 91 25.26 -11.12 4.07
C GLN A 91 23.88 -11.03 3.39
N ALA A 92 22.80 -10.77 4.16
CA ALA A 92 21.47 -10.57 3.59
C ALA A 92 21.46 -9.41 2.61
N ILE A 93 22.04 -8.25 2.95
CA ILE A 93 22.18 -7.11 2.05
C ILE A 93 22.99 -7.48 0.79
N SER A 94 24.08 -8.25 0.95
CA SER A 94 24.93 -8.64 -0.17
C SER A 94 24.23 -9.57 -1.16
N VAL A 95 23.30 -10.39 -0.69
CA VAL A 95 22.60 -11.39 -1.50
C VAL A 95 21.30 -10.82 -2.09
N LEU A 96 20.50 -10.16 -1.26
CA LEU A 96 19.21 -9.62 -1.66
C LEU A 96 19.34 -8.27 -2.39
N GLY A 97 20.47 -7.59 -2.20
CA GLY A 97 20.66 -6.20 -2.58
C GLY A 97 20.12 -5.24 -1.51
N LEU A 98 20.60 -3.99 -1.57
CA LEU A 98 20.24 -2.95 -0.60
C LEU A 98 18.73 -2.69 -0.61
N GLN A 99 18.16 -2.47 -1.79
CA GLN A 99 16.77 -2.04 -1.91
C GLN A 99 15.79 -3.11 -1.43
N ASN A 100 15.95 -4.35 -1.87
CA ASN A 100 15.11 -5.46 -1.39
C ASN A 100 15.21 -5.64 0.12
N THR A 101 16.41 -5.46 0.69
CA THR A 101 16.58 -5.51 2.15
C THR A 101 15.80 -4.38 2.84
N LEU A 102 15.83 -3.16 2.31
CA LEU A 102 15.07 -2.02 2.87
C LEU A 102 13.56 -2.24 2.75
N ASN A 103 13.10 -2.76 1.62
CA ASN A 103 11.70 -3.11 1.40
C ASN A 103 11.21 -4.15 2.42
N LEU A 104 12.00 -5.20 2.67
CA LEU A 104 11.70 -6.19 3.70
C LEU A 104 11.71 -5.60 5.12
N VAL A 105 12.65 -4.74 5.43
CA VAL A 105 12.73 -4.05 6.73
C VAL A 105 11.48 -3.20 6.97
N GLN A 106 11.00 -2.47 5.95
CA GLN A 106 9.78 -1.67 6.06
C GLN A 106 8.54 -2.55 6.24
N ASN A 107 8.43 -3.63 5.47
CA ASN A 107 7.35 -4.62 5.61
C ASN A 107 7.29 -5.20 7.02
N ILE A 108 8.42 -5.69 7.54
CA ILE A 108 8.51 -6.26 8.89
C ILE A 108 8.12 -5.23 9.94
N SER A 109 8.62 -3.99 9.82
CA SER A 109 8.34 -2.91 10.77
C SER A 109 6.88 -2.49 10.76
N LEU A 110 6.25 -2.42 9.57
CA LEU A 110 4.83 -2.11 9.43
C LEU A 110 3.98 -3.19 10.08
N ARG A 111 4.24 -4.45 9.75
CA ARG A 111 3.55 -5.59 10.32
C ARG A 111 3.64 -5.60 11.85
N GLN A 112 4.81 -5.41 12.42
CA GLN A 112 5.01 -5.38 13.87
C GLN A 112 4.27 -4.23 14.56
N SER A 113 4.24 -3.06 13.92
CA SER A 113 3.59 -1.88 14.48
C SER A 113 2.06 -1.98 14.49
N LEU A 114 1.49 -2.74 13.55
CA LEU A 114 0.03 -2.79 13.32
C LEU A 114 -0.63 -4.12 13.72
N SER A 115 0.13 -5.20 13.89
CA SER A 115 -0.50 -6.52 14.14
C SER A 115 -0.68 -6.86 15.61
N GLY A 116 0.06 -6.21 16.50
CA GLY A 116 0.19 -6.77 17.84
C GLY A 116 0.65 -8.24 17.76
N ASN A 117 0.11 -9.10 18.63
CA ASN A 117 0.39 -10.54 18.64
C ASN A 117 -0.74 -11.39 18.02
N SER A 118 -1.56 -10.81 17.13
CA SER A 118 -2.75 -11.49 16.61
C SER A 118 -2.51 -12.19 15.28
N ALA A 119 -2.64 -13.51 15.26
CA ALA A 119 -2.65 -14.32 14.03
C ALA A 119 -3.79 -13.95 13.06
N SER A 120 -4.77 -13.14 13.51
CA SER A 120 -5.88 -12.70 12.66
C SER A 120 -5.45 -11.79 11.49
N PHE A 121 -4.24 -11.23 11.54
CA PHE A 121 -3.68 -10.38 10.49
C PHE A 121 -2.74 -11.11 9.52
N ASP A 122 -2.46 -12.39 9.72
CA ASP A 122 -1.45 -13.09 8.89
C ASP A 122 -1.84 -13.08 7.41
N LYS A 123 -3.09 -13.37 7.07
CA LYS A 123 -3.57 -13.33 5.68
C LYS A 123 -3.54 -11.94 5.07
N PHE A 124 -3.89 -10.92 5.85
CA PHE A 124 -3.79 -9.52 5.44
C PHE A 124 -2.35 -9.16 5.04
N TRP A 125 -1.39 -9.53 5.89
CA TRP A 125 0.03 -9.24 5.61
C TRP A 125 0.60 -10.07 4.47
N GLU A 126 0.12 -11.30 4.28
CA GLU A 126 0.47 -12.12 3.14
C GLU A 126 0.02 -11.46 1.84
N GLN A 127 -1.22 -11.03 1.77
CA GLN A 127 -1.78 -10.30 0.63
C GLN A 127 -1.03 -8.99 0.39
N SER A 128 -0.88 -8.12 1.40
CA SER A 128 -0.17 -6.84 1.25
C SER A 128 1.27 -7.01 0.76
N SER A 129 1.99 -8.03 1.28
CA SER A 129 3.37 -8.32 0.88
C SER A 129 3.44 -8.84 -0.55
N LEU A 130 2.50 -9.69 -0.96
CA LEU A 130 2.41 -10.21 -2.31
C LEU A 130 2.07 -9.10 -3.30
N THR A 131 1.06 -8.28 -2.99
CA THR A 131 0.67 -7.12 -3.81
C THR A 131 1.85 -6.17 -4.01
N ALA A 132 2.62 -5.88 -2.94
CA ALA A 132 3.81 -5.05 -3.03
C ALA A 132 4.89 -5.61 -3.97
N SER A 133 5.16 -6.92 -3.88
CA SER A 133 6.14 -7.58 -4.74
C SER A 133 5.69 -7.62 -6.20
N ILE A 134 4.40 -7.81 -6.46
CA ILE A 134 3.82 -7.76 -7.79
C ILE A 134 3.88 -6.32 -8.35
N ALA A 135 3.54 -5.32 -7.54
CA ALA A 135 3.61 -3.90 -7.94
C ALA A 135 5.04 -3.49 -8.34
N GLU A 136 6.06 -3.91 -7.58
CA GLU A 136 7.48 -3.70 -7.91
C GLU A 136 7.83 -4.33 -9.27
N LYS A 137 7.38 -5.56 -9.52
CA LYS A 137 7.62 -6.27 -10.77
C LYS A 137 6.88 -5.62 -11.95
N LEU A 138 5.62 -5.24 -11.77
CA LEU A 138 4.84 -4.49 -12.76
C LEU A 138 5.49 -3.15 -13.09
N ALA A 139 5.93 -2.38 -12.10
CA ALA A 139 6.58 -1.09 -12.30
C ALA A 139 7.81 -1.17 -13.19
N SER A 140 8.47 -2.34 -13.26
CA SER A 140 9.60 -2.55 -14.17
C SER A 140 9.23 -2.52 -15.66
N LYS A 141 7.95 -2.57 -15.98
CA LYS A 141 7.43 -2.51 -17.36
C LYS A 141 7.03 -1.09 -17.79
N PHE A 142 6.98 -0.16 -16.84
CA PHE A 142 6.54 1.21 -17.08
C PHE A 142 7.64 2.20 -16.67
N ASP A 143 8.26 2.86 -17.64
CA ASP A 143 9.41 3.78 -17.42
C ASP A 143 9.10 4.96 -16.49
N ALA A 144 7.82 5.33 -16.38
CA ALA A 144 7.37 6.45 -15.55
C ALA A 144 7.21 6.12 -14.06
N LEU A 145 7.49 4.88 -13.64
CA LEU A 145 7.27 4.38 -12.29
C LEU A 145 8.57 3.99 -11.58
N SER A 146 8.76 4.53 -10.36
CA SER A 146 9.76 4.02 -9.44
C SER A 146 9.30 2.68 -8.86
N LYS A 147 10.11 1.63 -8.98
CA LYS A 147 9.86 0.32 -8.39
C LYS A 147 9.66 0.40 -6.89
N ASP A 148 10.47 1.22 -6.23
CA ASP A 148 10.42 1.41 -4.78
C ASP A 148 9.14 2.10 -4.35
N ASP A 149 8.70 3.13 -5.09
CA ASP A 149 7.45 3.82 -4.80
C ASP A 149 6.24 2.91 -5.06
N ALA A 150 6.27 2.09 -6.12
CA ALA A 150 5.24 1.10 -6.40
C ALA A 150 5.15 0.05 -5.29
N TYR A 151 6.30 -0.49 -4.85
CA TYR A 151 6.36 -1.41 -3.71
C TYR A 151 5.75 -0.78 -2.45
N LEU A 152 6.18 0.44 -2.10
CA LEU A 152 5.71 1.12 -0.89
C LEU A 152 4.22 1.48 -0.98
N ALA A 153 3.76 2.01 -2.10
CA ALA A 153 2.35 2.31 -2.29
C ALA A 153 1.50 1.05 -2.10
N ALA A 154 1.87 -0.06 -2.73
CA ALA A 154 1.16 -1.33 -2.62
C ALA A 154 1.28 -1.97 -1.23
N LEU A 155 2.42 -1.85 -0.53
CA LEU A 155 2.57 -2.35 0.83
C LEU A 155 1.67 -1.60 1.83
N PHE A 156 1.49 -0.30 1.61
CA PHE A 156 0.81 0.58 2.57
C PHE A 156 -0.63 0.92 2.18
N HIS A 157 -1.13 0.54 0.98
CA HIS A 157 -2.44 1.02 0.50
C HIS A 157 -3.57 0.75 1.52
N ASP A 158 -3.58 -0.42 2.09
CA ASP A 158 -4.59 -0.88 3.06
C ASP A 158 -4.15 -0.82 4.53
N CYS A 159 -3.01 -0.17 4.84
CA CYS A 159 -2.46 -0.13 6.20
C CYS A 159 -3.40 0.53 7.24
N GLY A 160 -4.43 1.22 6.81
CA GLY A 160 -5.48 1.74 7.67
C GLY A 160 -6.43 0.68 8.20
N ILE A 161 -6.64 -0.43 7.47
CA ILE A 161 -7.53 -1.54 7.87
C ILE A 161 -7.13 -2.13 9.24
N PRO A 162 -5.88 -2.54 9.50
CA PRO A 162 -5.48 -3.01 10.82
C PRO A 162 -5.70 -1.99 11.93
N VAL A 163 -5.50 -0.71 11.65
CA VAL A 163 -5.72 0.36 12.64
C VAL A 163 -7.21 0.46 12.99
N LEU A 164 -8.10 0.41 11.99
CA LEU A 164 -9.55 0.41 12.20
C LEU A 164 -10.01 -0.86 12.91
N MET A 165 -9.47 -2.02 12.57
CA MET A 165 -9.77 -3.29 13.26
C MET A 165 -9.35 -3.27 14.73
N MET A 166 -8.25 -2.62 15.09
CA MET A 166 -7.84 -2.45 16.50
C MET A 166 -8.76 -1.50 17.25
N LYS A 167 -9.32 -0.50 16.58
CA LYS A 167 -10.20 0.49 17.19
C LYS A 167 -11.64 0.01 17.32
N PHE A 168 -12.15 -0.68 16.30
CA PHE A 168 -13.54 -1.09 16.17
C PHE A 168 -13.64 -2.62 16.16
N PRO A 169 -14.06 -3.25 17.27
CA PRO A 169 -14.13 -4.72 17.36
C PRO A 169 -15.07 -5.38 16.35
N ASP A 170 -16.09 -4.66 15.90
CA ASP A 170 -17.12 -5.07 14.94
C ASP A 170 -16.73 -4.82 13.48
N TYR A 171 -15.58 -4.18 13.22
CA TYR A 171 -15.15 -3.78 11.87
C TYR A 171 -15.14 -4.95 10.88
N ARG A 172 -14.52 -6.07 11.26
CA ARG A 172 -14.42 -7.24 10.39
C ARG A 172 -15.80 -7.83 10.05
N GLU A 173 -16.70 -7.91 11.02
CA GLU A 173 -18.04 -8.45 10.82
C GLU A 173 -18.86 -7.56 9.88
N ASN A 174 -18.85 -6.25 10.12
CA ASN A 174 -19.54 -5.27 9.29
C ASN A 174 -19.02 -5.29 7.85
N LEU A 175 -17.70 -5.36 7.68
CA LEU A 175 -17.08 -5.41 6.37
C LEU A 175 -17.50 -6.68 5.61
N MET A 176 -17.32 -7.86 6.21
CA MET A 176 -17.65 -9.14 5.57
C MET A 176 -19.14 -9.27 5.19
N LYS A 177 -20.02 -8.67 5.98
CA LYS A 177 -21.46 -8.64 5.70
C LYS A 177 -21.81 -7.81 4.49
N ASN A 178 -21.25 -6.59 4.39
CA ASN A 178 -21.65 -5.60 3.40
C ASN A 178 -20.89 -5.75 2.07
N VAL A 179 -19.63 -6.16 2.08
CA VAL A 179 -18.86 -6.47 0.86
C VAL A 179 -19.52 -7.61 0.07
N ARG A 180 -20.10 -8.60 0.75
CA ARG A 180 -20.88 -9.67 0.09
C ARG A 180 -22.11 -9.15 -0.66
N LEU A 181 -22.61 -7.98 -0.30
CA LEU A 181 -23.71 -7.29 -0.96
C LEU A 181 -23.25 -6.36 -2.10
N GLY A 182 -21.95 -6.29 -2.35
CA GLY A 182 -21.34 -5.45 -3.39
C GLY A 182 -21.25 -3.97 -3.01
N VAL A 183 -21.32 -3.63 -1.71
CA VAL A 183 -21.13 -2.26 -1.23
C VAL A 183 -19.63 -1.96 -1.21
N PRO A 184 -19.17 -0.81 -1.76
CA PRO A 184 -17.78 -0.40 -1.69
C PRO A 184 -17.28 -0.29 -0.24
N ILE A 185 -16.05 -0.72 0.01
CA ILE A 185 -15.47 -0.77 1.36
C ILE A 185 -15.49 0.60 2.04
N CYS A 186 -15.09 1.66 1.34
CA CYS A 186 -15.06 3.01 1.88
C CYS A 186 -16.44 3.55 2.26
N ASP A 187 -17.51 3.13 1.56
CA ASP A 187 -18.87 3.53 1.87
C ASP A 187 -19.33 2.88 3.18
N ILE A 188 -19.02 1.59 3.37
CA ILE A 188 -19.27 0.87 4.62
C ILE A 188 -18.57 1.54 5.80
N GLU A 189 -17.28 1.88 5.61
CA GLU A 189 -16.45 2.51 6.63
C GLU A 189 -16.96 3.90 6.99
N ASN A 190 -17.31 4.72 6.00
CA ASN A 190 -17.86 6.06 6.22
C ASN A 190 -19.20 6.03 6.94
N GLU A 191 -20.07 5.08 6.59
CA GLU A 191 -21.38 4.92 7.23
C GLU A 191 -21.26 4.50 8.69
N HIS A 192 -20.41 3.51 8.99
CA HIS A 192 -20.32 2.93 10.33
C HIS A 192 -19.32 3.65 11.26
N TYR A 193 -18.24 4.19 10.70
CA TYR A 193 -17.10 4.72 11.49
C TYR A 193 -16.78 6.18 11.22
N SER A 194 -17.50 6.84 10.29
CA SER A 194 -17.27 8.23 9.86
C SER A 194 -15.82 8.51 9.42
N THR A 195 -15.14 7.50 8.93
CA THR A 195 -13.77 7.56 8.38
C THR A 195 -13.55 6.36 7.47
N SER A 196 -12.42 6.32 6.74
CA SER A 196 -12.04 5.19 5.91
C SER A 196 -10.61 4.74 6.17
N HIS A 197 -10.28 3.50 5.77
CA HIS A 197 -8.91 2.99 5.82
C HIS A 197 -7.97 3.84 4.97
N THR A 198 -8.45 4.44 3.89
CA THR A 198 -7.66 5.34 3.02
C THR A 198 -7.23 6.61 3.76
N ILE A 199 -8.13 7.21 4.55
CA ILE A 199 -7.85 8.38 5.38
C ILE A 199 -6.87 8.01 6.49
N VAL A 200 -7.11 6.91 7.21
CA VAL A 200 -6.26 6.45 8.31
C VAL A 200 -4.87 6.03 7.78
N GLY A 201 -4.81 5.34 6.65
CA GLY A 201 -3.56 4.97 5.98
C GLY A 201 -2.75 6.19 5.51
N ASN A 202 -3.41 7.18 4.92
CA ASN A 202 -2.78 8.46 4.57
C ASN A 202 -2.15 9.13 5.80
N MET A 203 -2.85 9.16 6.94
CA MET A 203 -2.32 9.75 8.17
C MET A 203 -1.12 8.96 8.71
N LEU A 204 -1.20 7.63 8.72
CA LEU A 204 -0.11 6.77 9.16
C LEU A 204 1.15 7.03 8.32
N THR A 205 1.02 7.04 7.00
CA THR A 205 2.15 7.25 6.09
C THR A 205 2.76 8.65 6.21
N ARG A 206 1.95 9.67 6.47
CA ARG A 206 2.45 11.02 6.79
C ARG A 206 3.20 11.07 8.11
N ILE A 207 2.69 10.43 9.17
CA ILE A 207 3.38 10.30 10.47
C ILE A 207 4.72 9.56 10.30
N TRP A 208 4.74 8.53 9.44
CA TRP A 208 5.95 7.76 9.12
C TRP A 208 6.86 8.45 8.12
N LYS A 209 6.48 9.65 7.64
CA LYS A 209 7.25 10.49 6.70
C LYS A 209 7.58 9.78 5.39
N LEU A 210 6.63 9.01 4.86
CA LEU A 210 6.72 8.50 3.50
C LEU A 210 6.63 9.69 2.51
N PRO A 211 7.12 9.51 1.27
CA PRO A 211 6.97 10.53 0.23
C PRO A 211 5.51 10.97 0.05
N PRO A 212 5.25 12.28 -0.15
CA PRO A 212 3.88 12.80 -0.23
C PRO A 212 3.01 12.16 -1.31
N HIS A 213 3.59 11.81 -2.46
CA HIS A 213 2.86 11.16 -3.56
C HIS A 213 2.40 9.75 -3.18
N ILE A 214 3.15 9.00 -2.36
CA ILE A 214 2.72 7.70 -1.83
C ILE A 214 1.55 7.90 -0.87
N SER A 215 1.64 8.83 0.07
CA SER A 215 0.56 9.13 1.00
C SER A 215 -0.72 9.57 0.29
N LYS A 216 -0.60 10.35 -0.80
CA LYS A 216 -1.72 10.72 -1.67
C LYS A 216 -2.29 9.51 -2.43
N ALA A 217 -1.43 8.63 -2.96
CA ALA A 217 -1.90 7.42 -3.64
C ALA A 217 -2.75 6.55 -2.70
N ILE A 218 -2.32 6.38 -1.45
CA ILE A 218 -3.07 5.66 -0.42
C ILE A 218 -4.40 6.35 -0.10
N LEU A 219 -4.46 7.68 -0.11
CA LEU A 219 -5.71 8.41 0.11
C LEU A 219 -6.72 8.17 -1.01
N TYR A 220 -6.25 8.11 -2.25
CA TYR A 220 -7.10 8.14 -3.44
C TYR A 220 -7.27 6.78 -4.14
N HIS A 221 -6.72 5.67 -3.61
CA HIS A 221 -6.77 4.40 -4.34
C HIS A 221 -8.18 3.82 -4.51
N HIS A 222 -9.16 4.25 -3.72
CA HIS A 222 -10.57 3.94 -3.91
C HIS A 222 -11.41 5.12 -4.45
N ASP A 223 -10.77 6.20 -4.92
CA ASP A 223 -11.51 7.30 -5.55
C ASP A 223 -11.90 6.91 -6.99
N PRO A 224 -13.20 6.74 -7.30
CA PRO A 224 -13.64 6.30 -8.61
C PRO A 224 -13.31 7.30 -9.73
N ASP A 225 -13.10 8.56 -9.36
CA ASP A 225 -12.83 9.64 -10.30
C ASP A 225 -11.33 9.91 -10.51
N ILE A 226 -10.43 9.14 -9.88
CA ILE A 226 -8.98 9.38 -9.92
C ILE A 226 -8.42 9.52 -11.34
N PHE A 227 -8.98 8.78 -12.31
CA PHE A 227 -8.56 8.80 -13.71
C PHE A 227 -9.41 9.71 -14.60
N SER A 228 -10.45 10.37 -14.05
CA SER A 228 -11.32 11.25 -14.82
C SER A 228 -10.62 12.58 -15.13
N SER A 229 -11.09 13.28 -16.19
CA SER A 229 -10.64 14.64 -16.51
C SER A 229 -11.05 15.66 -15.44
N THR A 230 -12.02 15.31 -14.59
CA THR A 230 -12.51 16.11 -13.47
C THR A 230 -11.70 15.90 -12.19
N ALA A 231 -10.72 14.98 -12.18
CA ALA A 231 -9.87 14.66 -11.02
C ALA A 231 -9.02 15.85 -10.49
N GLY A 232 -9.07 17.02 -11.16
CA GLY A 232 -8.29 18.19 -10.76
C GLY A 232 -6.79 18.02 -10.98
N ASP A 233 -5.98 18.78 -10.25
CA ASP A 233 -4.51 18.79 -10.39
C ASP A 233 -3.84 17.63 -9.61
N ILE A 234 -4.39 16.39 -9.70
CA ILE A 234 -3.72 15.24 -9.12
C ILE A 234 -2.49 14.91 -9.95
N GLU A 235 -1.33 14.81 -9.28
CA GLU A 235 -0.05 14.51 -9.90
C GLU A 235 -0.09 13.17 -10.66
N SER A 236 0.52 13.13 -11.83
CA SER A 236 0.65 11.90 -12.65
C SER A 236 1.27 10.74 -11.84
N ALA A 237 2.27 11.04 -10.99
CA ALA A 237 2.88 10.04 -10.11
C ALA A 237 1.87 9.37 -9.17
N VAL A 238 0.88 10.10 -8.66
CA VAL A 238 -0.16 9.54 -7.79
C VAL A 238 -1.07 8.61 -8.58
N ARG A 239 -1.52 9.04 -9.77
CA ARG A 239 -2.36 8.20 -10.65
C ARG A 239 -1.65 6.93 -11.08
N ASN A 240 -0.36 7.03 -11.42
CA ASN A 240 0.47 5.88 -11.78
C ASN A 240 0.54 4.87 -10.64
N LEU A 241 0.73 5.34 -9.39
CA LEU A 241 0.78 4.47 -8.22
C LEU A 241 -0.58 3.82 -7.93
N VAL A 242 -1.67 4.56 -8.03
CA VAL A 242 -3.02 3.99 -7.87
C VAL A 242 -3.28 2.92 -8.92
N ALA A 243 -2.97 3.18 -10.18
CA ALA A 243 -3.17 2.23 -11.26
C ALA A 243 -2.36 0.94 -11.06
N ILE A 244 -1.07 1.06 -10.66
CA ILE A 244 -0.21 -0.11 -10.45
C ILE A 244 -0.66 -0.93 -9.22
N VAL A 245 -1.18 -0.28 -8.17
CA VAL A 245 -1.74 -0.96 -6.99
C VAL A 245 -2.92 -1.82 -7.42
N HIS A 246 -3.88 -1.29 -8.16
CA HIS A 246 -5.04 -2.07 -8.62
C HIS A 246 -4.66 -3.24 -9.55
N MET A 247 -3.70 -3.04 -10.46
CA MET A 247 -3.19 -4.14 -11.29
C MET A 247 -2.54 -5.23 -10.42
N ALA A 248 -1.78 -4.84 -9.40
CA ALA A 248 -1.11 -5.76 -8.51
C ALA A 248 -2.09 -6.51 -7.60
N GLU A 249 -3.12 -5.83 -7.08
CA GLU A 249 -4.21 -6.46 -6.31
C GLU A 249 -4.94 -7.51 -7.14
N CYS A 250 -5.33 -7.17 -8.37
CA CYS A 250 -6.00 -8.12 -9.26
C CYS A 250 -5.18 -9.41 -9.45
N ILE A 251 -3.86 -9.32 -9.60
CA ILE A 251 -2.99 -10.48 -9.75
C ILE A 251 -2.82 -11.23 -8.43
N ALA A 252 -2.64 -10.52 -7.32
CA ALA A 252 -2.49 -11.10 -5.99
C ALA A 252 -3.74 -11.88 -5.57
N ASP A 253 -4.92 -11.30 -5.81
CA ASP A 253 -6.21 -11.89 -5.48
C ASP A 253 -6.47 -13.17 -6.30
N GLU A 254 -6.11 -13.17 -7.59
CA GLU A 254 -6.19 -14.36 -8.42
C GLU A 254 -5.26 -15.47 -7.90
N HIS A 255 -4.01 -15.13 -7.54
CA HIS A 255 -3.05 -16.10 -6.99
C HIS A 255 -3.51 -16.68 -5.65
N LEU A 256 -4.07 -15.85 -4.76
CA LEU A 256 -4.57 -16.25 -3.45
C LEU A 256 -5.97 -16.85 -3.48
N LEU A 257 -6.60 -16.95 -4.67
CA LEU A 257 -7.98 -17.40 -4.86
C LEU A 257 -8.99 -16.58 -4.05
N VAL A 258 -8.72 -15.29 -3.87
CA VAL A 258 -9.62 -14.30 -3.27
C VAL A 258 -10.46 -13.68 -4.39
N ARG A 259 -11.72 -13.35 -4.09
CA ARG A 259 -12.56 -12.65 -5.06
C ARG A 259 -12.23 -11.16 -5.04
N ASP A 260 -11.64 -10.67 -6.11
CA ASP A 260 -11.48 -9.23 -6.36
C ASP A 260 -12.85 -8.60 -6.65
N SER A 261 -13.23 -7.61 -5.84
CA SER A 261 -14.48 -6.86 -6.00
C SER A 261 -14.27 -5.52 -6.71
N ALA A 262 -13.05 -5.00 -6.76
CA ALA A 262 -12.75 -3.66 -7.27
C ALA A 262 -12.32 -3.69 -8.75
N TRP A 263 -11.50 -4.66 -9.16
CA TRP A 263 -10.93 -4.70 -10.51
C TRP A 263 -11.96 -4.57 -11.64
N PRO A 264 -13.09 -5.32 -11.66
CA PRO A 264 -14.05 -5.21 -12.76
C PRO A 264 -14.63 -3.81 -12.96
N THR A 265 -14.60 -2.97 -11.93
CA THR A 265 -15.15 -1.61 -11.97
C THR A 265 -14.15 -0.57 -12.46
N ILE A 266 -12.84 -0.83 -12.31
CA ILE A 266 -11.78 0.13 -12.59
C ILE A 266 -10.85 -0.30 -13.74
N GLU A 267 -10.91 -1.57 -14.16
CA GLU A 267 -10.04 -2.16 -15.19
C GLU A 267 -9.86 -1.26 -16.41
N LYS A 268 -10.96 -0.83 -17.00
CA LYS A 268 -10.94 -0.03 -18.22
C LYS A 268 -10.14 1.27 -18.06
N GLU A 269 -10.34 1.95 -16.94
CA GLU A 269 -9.70 3.23 -16.67
C GLU A 269 -8.21 3.07 -16.35
N VAL A 270 -7.86 2.02 -15.62
CA VAL A 270 -6.47 1.67 -15.28
C VAL A 270 -5.69 1.29 -16.55
N LEU A 271 -6.23 0.39 -17.36
CA LEU A 271 -5.56 -0.04 -18.59
C LEU A 271 -5.40 1.10 -19.58
N LYS A 272 -6.44 1.95 -19.74
CA LYS A 272 -6.38 3.16 -20.55
C LYS A 272 -5.32 4.14 -20.05
N HIS A 273 -5.13 4.26 -18.73
CA HIS A 273 -4.15 5.16 -18.13
C HIS A 273 -2.70 4.81 -18.54
N PHE A 274 -2.39 3.52 -18.65
CA PHE A 274 -1.08 3.05 -19.09
C PHE A 274 -0.99 2.74 -20.59
N ASP A 275 -2.05 3.00 -21.35
CA ASP A 275 -2.16 2.63 -22.79
C ASP A 275 -1.88 1.13 -23.02
N VAL A 276 -2.45 0.29 -22.16
CA VAL A 276 -2.33 -1.18 -22.18
C VAL A 276 -3.66 -1.79 -22.59
N SER A 277 -3.64 -2.71 -23.53
CA SER A 277 -4.83 -3.48 -23.92
C SER A 277 -5.15 -4.55 -22.87
N THR A 278 -6.40 -5.01 -22.84
CA THR A 278 -6.81 -6.14 -22.00
C THR A 278 -6.00 -7.42 -22.30
N GLN A 279 -5.63 -7.64 -23.58
CA GLN A 279 -4.81 -8.78 -23.95
C GLN A 279 -3.40 -8.67 -23.40
N GLU A 280 -2.73 -7.53 -23.57
CA GLU A 280 -1.38 -7.29 -23.00
C GLU A 280 -1.36 -7.43 -21.50
N PHE A 281 -2.38 -6.92 -20.80
CA PHE A 281 -2.49 -7.10 -19.35
C PHE A 281 -2.69 -8.58 -18.99
N SER A 282 -3.51 -9.33 -19.74
CA SER A 282 -3.71 -10.76 -19.51
C SER A 282 -2.42 -11.56 -19.69
N GLU A 283 -1.61 -11.24 -20.70
CA GLU A 283 -0.31 -11.86 -20.93
C GLU A 283 0.67 -11.53 -19.78
N LEU A 284 0.76 -10.25 -19.38
CA LEU A 284 1.60 -9.80 -18.27
C LEU A 284 1.19 -10.45 -16.94
N LYS A 285 -0.10 -10.58 -16.70
CA LYS A 285 -0.66 -11.27 -15.54
C LYS A 285 -0.27 -12.76 -15.56
N GLY A 286 -0.41 -13.43 -16.71
CA GLY A 286 -0.01 -14.82 -16.88
C GLY A 286 1.47 -15.06 -16.57
N ASP A 287 2.37 -14.21 -17.08
CA ASP A 287 3.81 -14.27 -16.80
C ASP A 287 4.13 -14.14 -15.30
N ILE A 288 3.42 -13.22 -14.62
CA ILE A 288 3.62 -13.01 -13.18
C ILE A 288 3.11 -14.21 -12.38
N LEU A 289 1.92 -14.73 -12.70
CA LEU A 289 1.36 -15.90 -12.03
C LEU A 289 2.22 -17.17 -12.24
N ALA A 290 2.72 -17.40 -13.44
CA ALA A 290 3.67 -18.48 -13.72
C ALA A 290 4.93 -18.36 -12.86
N PHE A 291 5.52 -17.17 -12.82
CA PHE A 291 6.67 -16.92 -11.93
C PHE A 291 6.37 -17.18 -10.44
N LEU A 292 5.19 -16.77 -9.95
CA LEU A 292 4.79 -17.00 -8.54
C LEU A 292 4.59 -18.48 -8.23
N ASN A 293 4.16 -19.26 -9.22
CA ASN A 293 3.95 -20.71 -9.10
C ASN A 293 5.25 -21.53 -9.30
N GLY A 294 6.36 -20.87 -9.65
CA GLY A 294 7.65 -21.54 -9.86
C GLY A 294 7.79 -22.22 -11.21
N GLU A 295 7.03 -21.77 -12.22
CA GLU A 295 7.04 -22.26 -13.60
C GLU A 295 8.06 -21.52 -14.50
#